data_1b7bfdb6a034229c0a826bda623d923f
#
_entry.id   1b7bfdb6a034229c0a826bda623d923f
#
_cell.length_a   1.000
_cell.length_b   1.000
_cell.length_c   1.000
_cell.angle_alpha   90.00
_cell.angle_beta   90.00
_cell.angle_gamma   90.00
#
_symmetry.space_group_name_H-M   'P 1'
#
loop_
_entity.id
_entity.type
_entity.pdbx_description
1 polymer ?
#
loop_
_entity_poly.entity_id
_entity_poly.type
_entity_poly.pdbx_seq_one_letter_code
_entity_poly.pdbx_strand_id
1 'polypeptide(L)'
;VSTENSAESSPLVKIRSLLPGLARAEQRVAKVVLENPGTVAHRSITEVAEQAGTSETTVTRFCKAIGVGGYPELRIALAADTARSQARANHDMGGDIGPGDDLRQVVGKVAFADARAVEETAEQLDVESLAKVVEAVAGARRVDVYGFGASAFVAFDLQQKLHRIGLTCFAWNDTHIALTSAAVLTEADVAVGISHTGSTSETVEALRVARETGATTVALTNFPRSPITEVSDHVLTTAARETTFRSGAMASRIAQLTVIDCLFIGVAQHHVDTAKTALEATYEAVSGHRLGARPDGRRRPRETTK
;
A
#
# COMPACT_ATOMS: atom_id res chain seq x y z
N VAL A 1 -3.36 33.35 -5.53
CA VAL A 1 -2.96 32.97 -4.15
C VAL A 1 -3.47 31.55 -3.98
N SER A 2 -2.62 30.58 -4.31
CA SER A 2 -2.93 29.13 -4.18
C SER A 2 -2.52 28.74 -2.76
N THR A 3 -3.49 28.53 -1.89
CA THR A 3 -3.27 27.84 -0.62
C THR A 3 -3.16 26.36 -0.92
N GLU A 4 -1.93 25.86 -0.95
CA GLU A 4 -1.62 24.44 -0.93
C GLU A 4 -2.19 23.84 0.35
N ASN A 5 -3.29 23.12 0.20
CA ASN A 5 -3.84 22.28 1.25
C ASN A 5 -3.14 20.91 1.16
N SER A 6 -1.86 20.87 1.56
CA SER A 6 -1.20 19.60 1.85
C SER A 6 -1.87 19.02 3.09
N ALA A 7 -2.76 18.06 2.90
CA ALA A 7 -3.28 17.25 3.98
C ALA A 7 -2.07 16.62 4.70
N GLU A 8 -1.70 17.20 5.86
CA GLU A 8 -0.59 16.68 6.68
C GLU A 8 -0.97 15.27 7.12
N SER A 9 -0.27 14.27 6.58
CA SER A 9 -0.44 12.88 6.96
C SER A 9 -0.23 12.73 8.48
N SER A 10 -1.05 11.89 9.14
CA SER A 10 -0.97 11.63 10.57
C SER A 10 0.48 11.37 11.03
N PRO A 11 0.97 12.08 12.07
CA PRO A 11 2.32 11.86 12.58
C PRO A 11 2.53 10.41 13.05
N LEU A 12 1.50 9.74 13.53
CA LEU A 12 1.58 8.34 13.95
C LEU A 12 1.81 7.40 12.78
N VAL A 13 1.22 7.69 11.62
CA VAL A 13 1.46 6.93 10.38
C VAL A 13 2.91 7.07 9.93
N LYS A 14 3.43 8.32 9.87
CA LYS A 14 4.83 8.60 9.54
C LYS A 14 5.81 7.91 10.50
N ILE A 15 5.54 7.97 11.81
CA ILE A 15 6.38 7.31 12.81
C ILE A 15 6.43 5.79 12.58
N ARG A 16 5.28 5.15 12.33
CA ARG A 16 5.21 3.70 12.09
C ARG A 16 5.98 3.30 10.83
N SER A 17 5.79 4.01 9.74
CA SER A 17 6.43 3.70 8.46
C SER A 17 7.96 3.86 8.53
N LEU A 18 8.46 4.86 9.27
CA LEU A 18 9.88 5.14 9.39
C LEU A 18 10.58 4.34 10.51
N LEU A 19 9.83 3.74 11.43
CA LEU A 19 10.35 3.09 12.64
C LEU A 19 11.52 2.11 12.38
N PRO A 20 11.48 1.20 11.41
CA PRO A 20 12.58 0.27 11.18
C PRO A 20 13.89 0.95 10.75
N GLY A 21 13.80 2.08 10.05
CA GLY A 21 14.94 2.83 9.54
C GLY A 21 15.50 3.89 10.49
N LEU A 22 14.88 4.10 11.66
CA LEU A 22 15.37 5.05 12.67
C LEU A 22 16.58 4.50 13.42
N ALA A 23 17.45 5.40 13.95
CA ALA A 23 18.52 5.02 14.84
C ALA A 23 17.94 4.42 16.15
N ARG A 24 18.66 3.49 16.80
CA ARG A 24 18.17 2.77 18.00
C ARG A 24 17.63 3.67 19.11
N ALA A 25 18.25 4.82 19.34
CA ALA A 25 17.79 5.80 20.33
C ALA A 25 16.49 6.50 19.89
N GLU A 26 16.35 6.81 18.61
CA GLU A 26 15.15 7.40 18.02
C GLU A 26 13.99 6.40 17.99
N GLN A 27 14.28 5.10 17.76
CA GLN A 27 13.28 4.03 17.88
C GLN A 27 12.67 3.93 19.27
N ARG A 28 13.46 4.18 20.34
CA ARG A 28 12.92 4.21 21.72
C ARG A 28 11.95 5.37 21.90
N VAL A 29 12.29 6.55 21.38
CA VAL A 29 11.37 7.71 21.39
C VAL A 29 10.11 7.40 20.59
N ALA A 30 10.24 6.83 19.40
CA ALA A 30 9.12 6.44 18.56
C ALA A 30 8.17 5.46 19.29
N LYS A 31 8.70 4.47 20.00
CA LYS A 31 7.88 3.52 20.79
C LYS A 31 7.09 4.24 21.88
N VAL A 32 7.71 5.13 22.65
CA VAL A 32 7.04 5.94 23.69
C VAL A 32 5.88 6.75 23.09
N VAL A 33 6.10 7.39 21.93
CA VAL A 33 5.07 8.15 21.24
C VAL A 33 3.93 7.25 20.73
N LEU A 34 4.25 6.12 20.15
CA LEU A 34 3.26 5.18 19.58
C LEU A 34 2.41 4.49 20.65
N GLU A 35 2.99 4.21 21.83
CA GLU A 35 2.28 3.56 22.94
C GLU A 35 1.24 4.50 23.57
N ASN A 36 1.55 5.78 23.74
CA ASN A 36 0.69 6.72 24.44
C ASN A 36 0.68 8.12 23.80
N PRO A 37 0.19 8.28 22.55
CA PRO A 37 0.28 9.55 21.82
C PRO A 37 -0.46 10.70 22.54
N GLY A 38 -1.64 10.43 23.12
CA GLY A 38 -2.41 11.42 23.86
C GLY A 38 -1.67 11.92 25.10
N THR A 39 -0.97 11.06 25.82
CA THR A 39 -0.16 11.46 26.99
C THR A 39 1.06 12.26 26.56
N VAL A 40 1.76 11.86 25.50
CA VAL A 40 2.94 12.55 24.95
C VAL A 40 2.58 13.96 24.47
N ALA A 41 1.39 14.17 23.91
CA ALA A 41 0.89 15.48 23.50
C ALA A 41 0.89 16.52 24.66
N HIS A 42 0.82 16.08 25.91
CA HIS A 42 0.78 16.94 27.10
C HIS A 42 2.06 16.94 27.90
N ARG A 43 3.07 16.13 27.54
CA ARG A 43 4.36 16.05 28.25
C ARG A 43 5.38 17.07 27.73
N SER A 44 6.38 17.38 28.57
CA SER A 44 7.57 18.12 28.17
C SER A 44 8.54 17.23 27.40
N ILE A 45 9.47 17.83 26.65
CA ILE A 45 10.54 17.09 25.94
C ILE A 45 11.42 16.29 26.90
N THR A 46 11.67 16.85 28.11
CA THR A 46 12.45 16.24 29.19
C THR A 46 11.80 14.94 29.66
N GLU A 47 10.50 14.95 29.96
CA GLU A 47 9.75 13.77 30.42
C GLU A 47 9.72 12.65 29.34
N VAL A 48 9.61 13.02 28.05
CA VAL A 48 9.65 12.03 26.96
C VAL A 48 11.05 11.47 26.77
N ALA A 49 12.08 12.30 26.92
CA ALA A 49 13.47 11.85 26.85
C ALA A 49 13.80 10.86 27.99
N GLU A 50 13.38 11.16 29.22
CA GLU A 50 13.54 10.29 30.40
C GLU A 50 12.80 8.95 30.18
N GLN A 51 11.54 8.99 29.75
CA GLN A 51 10.76 7.78 29.51
C GLN A 51 11.37 6.91 28.40
N ALA A 52 11.94 7.52 27.37
CA ALA A 52 12.63 6.82 26.29
C ALA A 52 14.07 6.36 26.65
N GLY A 53 14.56 6.71 27.84
CA GLY A 53 15.94 6.43 28.24
C GLY A 53 16.96 7.08 27.31
N THR A 54 16.74 8.36 26.95
CA THR A 54 17.57 9.09 25.99
C THR A 54 17.70 10.58 26.35
N SER A 55 18.30 11.39 25.49
CA SER A 55 18.44 12.85 25.68
C SER A 55 17.40 13.64 24.91
N GLU A 56 17.12 14.87 25.33
CA GLU A 56 16.27 15.83 24.60
C GLU A 56 16.77 16.09 23.16
N THR A 57 18.09 16.08 22.97
CA THR A 57 18.71 16.17 21.65
C THR A 57 18.26 15.00 20.74
N THR A 58 18.14 13.78 21.30
CA THR A 58 17.65 12.62 20.56
C THR A 58 16.17 12.77 20.20
N VAL A 59 15.34 13.31 21.10
CA VAL A 59 13.93 13.61 20.82
C VAL A 59 13.82 14.64 19.68
N THR A 60 14.67 15.67 19.69
CA THR A 60 14.70 16.69 18.63
C THR A 60 15.15 16.07 17.28
N ARG A 61 16.16 15.19 17.30
CA ARG A 61 16.59 14.46 16.09
C ARG A 61 15.52 13.54 15.56
N PHE A 62 14.81 12.84 16.45
CA PHE A 62 13.66 12.02 16.09
C PHE A 62 12.58 12.85 15.38
N CYS A 63 12.21 14.03 15.90
CA CYS A 63 11.24 14.91 15.24
C CYS A 63 11.69 15.27 13.81
N LYS A 64 12.96 15.62 13.62
CA LYS A 64 13.51 15.90 12.28
C LYS A 64 13.50 14.66 11.38
N ALA A 65 13.82 13.49 11.93
CA ALA A 65 13.87 12.24 11.18
C ALA A 65 12.49 11.82 10.64
N ILE A 66 11.40 12.21 11.30
CA ILE A 66 10.02 11.98 10.85
C ILE A 66 9.43 13.17 10.07
N GLY A 67 10.25 14.19 9.74
CA GLY A 67 9.82 15.34 8.94
C GLY A 67 9.01 16.38 9.71
N VAL A 68 9.17 16.47 11.05
CA VAL A 68 8.53 17.46 11.91
C VAL A 68 9.58 18.47 12.39
N GLY A 69 9.26 19.76 12.37
CA GLY A 69 10.23 20.85 12.67
C GLY A 69 10.80 20.80 14.08
N GLY A 70 10.07 20.22 15.05
CA GLY A 70 10.53 20.03 16.42
C GLY A 70 9.48 19.45 17.34
N TYR A 71 9.84 19.29 18.62
CA TYR A 71 8.96 18.67 19.61
C TYR A 71 7.65 19.46 19.86
N PRO A 72 7.64 20.82 19.90
CA PRO A 72 6.38 21.57 20.02
C PRO A 72 5.39 21.28 18.89
N GLU A 73 5.87 21.19 17.65
CA GLU A 73 5.05 20.87 16.49
C GLU A 73 4.53 19.42 16.54
N LEU A 74 5.38 18.47 16.95
CA LEU A 74 4.97 17.08 17.18
C LEU A 74 3.83 16.99 18.20
N ARG A 75 3.90 17.74 19.33
CA ARG A 75 2.85 17.77 20.34
C ARG A 75 1.51 18.23 19.77
N ILE A 76 1.52 19.32 19.00
CA ILE A 76 0.30 19.87 18.36
C ILE A 76 -0.29 18.85 17.41
N ALA A 77 0.54 18.23 16.57
CA ALA A 77 0.11 17.22 15.62
C ALA A 77 -0.46 15.97 16.31
N LEU A 78 0.17 15.51 17.41
CA LEU A 78 -0.34 14.40 18.23
C LEU A 78 -1.68 14.74 18.91
N ALA A 79 -1.82 15.96 19.45
CA ALA A 79 -3.07 16.40 20.05
C ALA A 79 -4.22 16.43 19.03
N ALA A 80 -3.97 16.97 17.84
CA ALA A 80 -4.94 17.00 16.76
C ALA A 80 -5.33 15.59 16.28
N ASP A 81 -4.37 14.69 16.17
CA ASP A 81 -4.59 13.31 15.76
C ASP A 81 -5.38 12.52 16.82
N THR A 82 -5.06 12.72 18.10
CA THR A 82 -5.79 12.14 19.22
C THR A 82 -7.24 12.64 19.28
N ALA A 83 -7.46 13.95 19.08
CA ALA A 83 -8.80 14.54 19.04
C ALA A 83 -9.63 13.98 17.86
N ARG A 84 -9.03 13.86 16.67
CA ARG A 84 -9.67 13.22 15.51
C ARG A 84 -10.02 11.75 15.78
N SER A 85 -9.11 11.02 16.40
CA SER A 85 -9.31 9.61 16.77
C SER A 85 -10.40 9.46 17.84
N GLN A 86 -10.49 10.36 18.83
CA GLN A 86 -11.55 10.35 19.85
C GLN A 86 -12.92 10.73 19.30
N ALA A 87 -12.99 11.69 18.37
CA ALA A 87 -14.25 12.01 17.69
C ALA A 87 -14.78 10.84 16.85
N ARG A 88 -13.90 10.01 16.31
CA ARG A 88 -14.22 8.77 15.61
C ARG A 88 -14.46 7.58 16.55
N ALA A 89 -13.84 7.56 17.74
CA ALA A 89 -13.87 6.48 18.75
C ALA A 89 -15.10 6.48 19.67
N ASN A 90 -16.09 7.35 19.45
CA ASN A 90 -17.41 7.24 20.10
C ASN A 90 -18.18 5.94 19.71
N HIS A 91 -17.52 5.05 18.97
CA HIS A 91 -17.86 3.65 18.84
C HIS A 91 -16.72 2.83 19.46
N ASP A 92 -17.03 1.93 20.36
CA ASP A 92 -16.18 1.05 21.19
C ASP A 92 -15.29 0.04 20.38
N MET A 93 -14.85 0.42 19.17
CA MET A 93 -14.29 -0.44 18.13
C MET A 93 -12.78 -0.21 17.83
N GLY A 94 -12.12 0.71 18.54
CA GLY A 94 -10.77 1.16 18.18
C GLY A 94 -9.59 0.34 18.77
N GLY A 95 -9.85 -0.70 19.55
CA GLY A 95 -8.82 -1.55 20.17
C GLY A 95 -8.41 -2.75 19.31
N ASP A 96 -7.27 -3.38 19.68
CA ASP A 96 -6.88 -4.67 19.08
C ASP A 96 -7.87 -5.77 19.47
N ILE A 97 -7.98 -6.78 18.60
CA ILE A 97 -8.80 -7.96 18.87
C ILE A 97 -8.17 -8.73 20.04
N GLY A 98 -8.97 -9.02 21.07
CA GLY A 98 -8.55 -9.74 22.26
C GLY A 98 -9.25 -11.08 22.42
N PRO A 99 -8.72 -11.97 23.27
CA PRO A 99 -9.32 -13.30 23.48
C PRO A 99 -10.70 -13.28 24.16
N GLY A 100 -11.11 -12.12 24.70
CA GLY A 100 -12.43 -11.91 25.31
C GLY A 100 -13.47 -11.26 24.41
N ASP A 101 -13.12 -10.93 23.17
CA ASP A 101 -14.03 -10.30 22.23
C ASP A 101 -15.08 -11.31 21.74
N ASP A 102 -16.33 -10.91 21.74
CA ASP A 102 -17.38 -11.64 21.05
C ASP A 102 -17.29 -11.44 19.52
N LEU A 103 -18.01 -12.25 18.74
CA LEU A 103 -17.98 -12.16 17.27
C LEU A 103 -18.46 -10.82 16.73
N ARG A 104 -19.39 -10.13 17.42
CA ARG A 104 -19.85 -8.80 17.01
C ARG A 104 -18.73 -7.78 17.16
N GLN A 105 -18.00 -7.83 18.28
CA GLN A 105 -16.83 -6.99 18.52
C GLN A 105 -15.71 -7.29 17.51
N VAL A 106 -15.45 -8.58 17.22
CA VAL A 106 -14.46 -8.97 16.19
C VAL A 106 -14.83 -8.38 14.82
N VAL A 107 -16.10 -8.53 14.37
CA VAL A 107 -16.56 -7.96 13.09
C VAL A 107 -16.35 -6.45 13.05
N GLY A 108 -16.73 -5.74 14.11
CA GLY A 108 -16.56 -4.30 14.17
C GLY A 108 -15.10 -3.86 14.17
N LYS A 109 -14.24 -4.51 14.96
CA LYS A 109 -12.80 -4.21 15.02
C LYS A 109 -12.09 -4.51 13.70
N VAL A 110 -12.43 -5.59 13.00
CA VAL A 110 -11.92 -5.90 11.66
C VAL A 110 -12.31 -4.80 10.67
N ALA A 111 -13.59 -4.48 10.58
CA ALA A 111 -14.08 -3.46 9.66
C ALA A 111 -13.46 -2.07 9.93
N PHE A 112 -13.36 -1.68 11.21
CA PHE A 112 -12.74 -0.43 11.62
C PHE A 112 -11.27 -0.36 11.22
N ALA A 113 -10.50 -1.41 11.49
CA ALA A 113 -9.07 -1.42 11.20
C ALA A 113 -8.79 -1.47 9.68
N ASP A 114 -9.63 -2.15 8.89
CA ASP A 114 -9.52 -2.16 7.44
C ASP A 114 -9.83 -0.79 6.84
N ALA A 115 -10.93 -0.15 7.30
CA ALA A 115 -11.26 1.21 6.89
C ALA A 115 -10.12 2.21 7.21
N ARG A 116 -9.53 2.09 8.41
CA ARG A 116 -8.37 2.91 8.82
C ARG A 116 -7.17 2.67 7.92
N ALA A 117 -6.86 1.43 7.58
CA ALA A 117 -5.73 1.10 6.70
C ALA A 117 -5.90 1.70 5.31
N VAL A 118 -7.14 1.72 4.78
CA VAL A 118 -7.48 2.38 3.51
C VAL A 118 -7.30 3.90 3.60
N GLU A 119 -7.90 4.54 4.61
CA GLU A 119 -7.83 5.99 4.82
C GLU A 119 -6.38 6.46 5.00
N GLU A 120 -5.64 5.84 5.93
CA GLU A 120 -4.24 6.20 6.21
C GLU A 120 -3.33 5.96 5.00
N THR A 121 -3.61 4.93 4.20
CA THR A 121 -2.89 4.67 2.95
C THR A 121 -3.17 5.76 1.92
N ALA A 122 -4.42 6.15 1.72
CA ALA A 122 -4.79 7.21 0.79
C ALA A 122 -4.19 8.57 1.18
N GLU A 123 -4.13 8.88 2.49
CA GLU A 123 -3.51 10.11 3.00
C GLU A 123 -1.97 10.13 2.82
N GLN A 124 -1.33 8.95 2.87
CA GLN A 124 0.14 8.84 2.79
C GLN A 124 0.66 8.63 1.36
N LEU A 125 -0.16 8.11 0.46
CA LEU A 125 0.25 7.74 -0.88
C LEU A 125 0.75 8.97 -1.65
N ASP A 126 2.00 8.90 -2.11
CA ASP A 126 2.59 9.93 -2.97
C ASP A 126 2.00 9.83 -4.37
N VAL A 127 1.13 10.82 -4.68
CA VAL A 127 0.42 10.89 -5.97
C VAL A 127 1.38 11.12 -7.14
N GLU A 128 2.50 11.85 -6.93
CA GLU A 128 3.49 12.06 -7.99
C GLU A 128 4.24 10.76 -8.32
N SER A 129 4.62 10.01 -7.29
CA SER A 129 5.20 8.67 -7.49
C SER A 129 4.21 7.72 -8.14
N LEU A 130 2.94 7.75 -7.74
CA LEU A 130 1.89 6.96 -8.37
C LEU A 130 1.72 7.32 -9.86
N ALA A 131 1.74 8.59 -10.21
CA ALA A 131 1.63 9.04 -11.60
C ALA A 131 2.77 8.51 -12.48
N LYS A 132 4.01 8.53 -11.97
CA LYS A 132 5.18 7.94 -12.66
C LYS A 132 5.04 6.43 -12.87
N VAL A 133 4.53 5.73 -11.87
CA VAL A 133 4.27 4.28 -11.98
C VAL A 133 3.14 3.99 -12.97
N VAL A 134 2.08 4.79 -12.97
CA VAL A 134 0.99 4.69 -13.97
C VAL A 134 1.55 4.84 -15.39
N GLU A 135 2.37 5.86 -15.64
CA GLU A 135 2.99 6.11 -16.94
C GLU A 135 3.89 4.94 -17.36
N ALA A 136 4.75 4.47 -16.46
CA ALA A 136 5.64 3.34 -16.72
C ALA A 136 4.85 2.06 -17.06
N VAL A 137 3.83 1.71 -16.29
CA VAL A 137 3.00 0.52 -16.51
C VAL A 137 2.16 0.64 -17.79
N ALA A 138 1.61 1.83 -18.09
CA ALA A 138 0.84 2.05 -19.31
C ALA A 138 1.71 1.92 -20.57
N GLY A 139 2.97 2.36 -20.53
CA GLY A 139 3.91 2.25 -21.65
C GLY A 139 4.64 0.89 -21.75
N ALA A 140 4.48 0.01 -20.78
CA ALA A 140 5.24 -1.23 -20.72
C ALA A 140 4.81 -2.24 -21.79
N ARG A 141 5.81 -2.89 -22.42
CA ARG A 141 5.59 -4.06 -23.26
C ARG A 141 5.05 -5.25 -22.44
N ARG A 142 5.53 -5.39 -21.20
CA ARG A 142 5.21 -6.46 -20.26
C ARG A 142 5.38 -5.96 -18.83
N VAL A 143 4.51 -6.41 -17.94
CA VAL A 143 4.60 -6.18 -16.50
C VAL A 143 4.76 -7.51 -15.77
N ASP A 144 5.82 -7.65 -14.98
CA ASP A 144 6.00 -8.78 -14.08
C ASP A 144 5.77 -8.34 -12.64
N VAL A 145 4.99 -9.11 -11.89
CA VAL A 145 4.64 -8.79 -10.50
C VAL A 145 5.15 -9.92 -9.59
N TYR A 146 6.01 -9.56 -8.64
CA TYR A 146 6.61 -10.51 -7.69
C TYR A 146 5.98 -10.33 -6.32
N GLY A 147 5.30 -11.36 -5.83
CA GLY A 147 4.68 -11.38 -4.51
C GLY A 147 4.69 -12.79 -3.93
N PHE A 148 5.14 -12.93 -2.68
CA PHE A 148 5.26 -14.21 -2.00
C PHE A 148 4.34 -14.27 -0.79
N GLY A 149 3.88 -15.45 -0.41
CA GLY A 149 2.93 -15.64 0.67
C GLY A 149 1.62 -14.86 0.42
N ALA A 150 1.21 -14.04 1.38
CA ALA A 150 -0.02 -13.25 1.25
C ALA A 150 0.06 -12.14 0.18
N SER A 151 1.25 -11.62 -0.11
CA SER A 151 1.44 -10.63 -1.18
C SER A 151 1.22 -11.23 -2.59
N ALA A 152 1.27 -12.56 -2.74
CA ALA A 152 0.93 -13.22 -3.99
C ALA A 152 -0.52 -12.96 -4.42
N PHE A 153 -1.46 -12.89 -3.48
CA PHE A 153 -2.87 -12.58 -3.79
C PHE A 153 -3.02 -11.18 -4.37
N VAL A 154 -2.25 -10.22 -3.88
CA VAL A 154 -2.24 -8.85 -4.40
C VAL A 154 -1.58 -8.80 -5.78
N ALA A 155 -0.51 -9.59 -6.00
CA ALA A 155 0.14 -9.72 -7.30
C ALA A 155 -0.82 -10.31 -8.35
N PHE A 156 -1.55 -11.35 -8.02
CA PHE A 156 -2.55 -11.95 -8.91
C PHE A 156 -3.73 -11.01 -9.18
N ASP A 157 -4.15 -10.20 -8.21
CA ASP A 157 -5.18 -9.19 -8.39
C ASP A 157 -4.75 -8.13 -9.42
N LEU A 158 -3.52 -7.60 -9.29
CA LEU A 158 -2.96 -6.68 -10.28
C LEU A 158 -2.87 -7.31 -11.66
N GLN A 159 -2.35 -8.54 -11.77
CA GLN A 159 -2.29 -9.26 -13.03
C GLN A 159 -3.68 -9.36 -13.69
N GLN A 160 -4.69 -9.81 -12.94
CA GLN A 160 -6.04 -9.96 -13.46
C GLN A 160 -6.60 -8.62 -13.95
N LYS A 161 -6.40 -7.54 -13.20
CA LYS A 161 -6.86 -6.20 -13.56
C LYS A 161 -6.21 -5.69 -14.84
N LEU A 162 -4.88 -5.81 -14.96
CA LEU A 162 -4.15 -5.39 -16.15
C LEU A 162 -4.50 -6.23 -17.39
N HIS A 163 -4.68 -7.56 -17.25
CA HIS A 163 -5.18 -8.39 -18.34
C HIS A 163 -6.54 -7.94 -18.87
N ARG A 164 -7.45 -7.51 -17.99
CA ARG A 164 -8.78 -7.05 -18.39
C ARG A 164 -8.78 -5.81 -19.27
N ILE A 165 -7.72 -4.99 -19.19
CA ILE A 165 -7.52 -3.81 -20.06
C ILE A 165 -6.54 -4.07 -21.21
N GLY A 166 -6.17 -5.34 -21.45
CA GLY A 166 -5.37 -5.76 -22.59
C GLY A 166 -3.86 -5.68 -22.40
N LEU A 167 -3.36 -5.40 -21.19
CA LEU A 167 -1.92 -5.38 -20.93
C LEU A 167 -1.37 -6.77 -20.62
N THR A 168 -0.16 -7.04 -21.13
CA THR A 168 0.56 -8.27 -20.82
C THR A 168 1.14 -8.20 -19.42
N CYS A 169 0.62 -9.00 -18.51
CA CYS A 169 1.05 -9.00 -17.11
C CYS A 169 1.16 -10.44 -16.56
N PHE A 170 2.21 -10.72 -15.80
CA PHE A 170 2.40 -12.01 -15.13
C PHE A 170 2.65 -11.79 -13.65
N ALA A 171 2.10 -12.65 -12.81
CA ALA A 171 2.35 -12.67 -11.37
C ALA A 171 3.11 -13.95 -10.98
N TRP A 172 4.16 -13.79 -10.20
CA TRP A 172 5.08 -14.84 -9.83
C TRP A 172 5.15 -14.97 -8.31
N ASN A 173 4.96 -16.19 -7.82
CA ASN A 173 4.98 -16.53 -6.39
C ASN A 173 5.88 -17.75 -6.09
N ASP A 174 6.66 -18.18 -7.06
CA ASP A 174 7.71 -19.18 -6.95
C ASP A 174 9.07 -18.52 -7.26
N THR A 175 10.05 -18.71 -6.40
CA THR A 175 11.35 -18.02 -6.48
C THR A 175 12.11 -18.35 -7.76
N HIS A 176 12.14 -19.62 -8.17
CA HIS A 176 12.88 -20.03 -9.37
C HIS A 176 12.26 -19.44 -10.63
N ILE A 177 10.93 -19.49 -10.73
CA ILE A 177 10.20 -18.94 -11.86
C ILE A 177 10.33 -17.42 -11.88
N ALA A 178 10.20 -16.75 -10.73
CA ALA A 178 10.34 -15.31 -10.59
C ALA A 178 11.72 -14.83 -11.08
N LEU A 179 12.81 -15.44 -10.62
CA LEU A 179 14.17 -15.10 -11.02
C LEU A 179 14.42 -15.36 -12.51
N THR A 180 13.93 -16.52 -13.03
CA THR A 180 14.03 -16.84 -14.45
C THR A 180 13.29 -15.81 -15.30
N SER A 181 12.11 -15.38 -14.86
CA SER A 181 11.31 -14.36 -15.53
C SER A 181 11.97 -13.00 -15.49
N ALA A 182 12.49 -12.60 -14.32
CA ALA A 182 13.21 -11.33 -14.13
C ALA A 182 14.44 -11.20 -15.05
N ALA A 183 15.20 -12.29 -15.21
CA ALA A 183 16.42 -12.31 -15.99
C ALA A 183 16.25 -12.11 -17.51
N VAL A 184 15.00 -12.20 -18.02
CA VAL A 184 14.70 -12.00 -19.44
C VAL A 184 13.88 -10.72 -19.71
N LEU A 185 13.69 -9.87 -18.70
CA LEU A 185 13.11 -8.55 -18.88
C LEU A 185 14.07 -7.63 -19.62
N THR A 186 13.55 -6.52 -20.10
CA THR A 186 14.29 -5.50 -20.85
C THR A 186 13.88 -4.11 -20.37
N GLU A 187 14.53 -3.06 -20.89
CA GLU A 187 14.19 -1.66 -20.64
C GLU A 187 12.75 -1.27 -21.03
N ALA A 188 12.09 -2.07 -21.88
CA ALA A 188 10.70 -1.88 -22.27
C ALA A 188 9.69 -2.51 -21.28
N ASP A 189 10.17 -3.10 -20.19
CA ASP A 189 9.35 -3.87 -19.25
C ASP A 189 9.32 -3.21 -17.87
N VAL A 190 8.29 -3.55 -17.08
CA VAL A 190 8.15 -3.10 -15.68
C VAL A 190 8.12 -4.31 -14.76
N ALA A 191 8.86 -4.24 -13.67
CA ALA A 191 8.91 -5.21 -12.59
C ALA A 191 8.31 -4.60 -11.32
N VAL A 192 7.24 -5.18 -10.78
CA VAL A 192 6.58 -4.71 -9.56
C VAL A 192 6.82 -5.72 -8.44
N GLY A 193 7.48 -5.31 -7.36
CA GLY A 193 7.68 -6.13 -6.16
C GLY A 193 6.71 -5.73 -5.05
N ILE A 194 5.99 -6.70 -4.50
CA ILE A 194 5.02 -6.47 -3.42
C ILE A 194 5.49 -7.17 -2.16
N SER A 195 5.82 -6.39 -1.13
CA SER A 195 6.23 -6.89 0.18
C SER A 195 5.83 -5.91 1.28
N HIS A 196 4.94 -6.32 2.19
CA HIS A 196 4.55 -5.48 3.33
C HIS A 196 5.75 -5.00 4.12
N THR A 197 6.66 -5.90 4.51
CA THR A 197 7.86 -5.56 5.28
C THR A 197 8.96 -4.91 4.45
N GLY A 198 8.90 -5.04 3.12
CA GLY A 198 9.98 -4.65 2.22
C GLY A 198 11.26 -5.46 2.38
N SER A 199 11.21 -6.58 3.12
CA SER A 199 12.38 -7.39 3.49
C SER A 199 12.25 -8.85 3.06
N THR A 200 11.25 -9.20 2.24
CA THR A 200 11.12 -10.53 1.67
C THR A 200 12.23 -10.75 0.65
N SER A 201 13.17 -11.64 0.97
CA SER A 201 14.40 -11.86 0.18
C SER A 201 14.10 -12.19 -1.28
N GLU A 202 13.12 -13.03 -1.52
CA GLU A 202 12.71 -13.48 -2.86
C GLU A 202 12.19 -12.30 -3.72
N THR A 203 11.40 -11.40 -3.12
CA THR A 203 10.90 -10.20 -3.82
C THR A 203 12.04 -9.22 -4.13
N VAL A 204 12.92 -8.98 -3.14
CA VAL A 204 14.06 -8.09 -3.29
C VAL A 204 15.03 -8.60 -4.36
N GLU A 205 15.30 -9.91 -4.36
CA GLU A 205 16.18 -10.53 -5.33
C GLU A 205 15.63 -10.47 -6.75
N ALA A 206 14.34 -10.78 -6.93
CA ALA A 206 13.68 -10.70 -8.23
C ALA A 206 13.70 -9.27 -8.80
N LEU A 207 13.43 -8.24 -7.99
CA LEU A 207 13.55 -6.84 -8.42
C LEU A 207 14.99 -6.46 -8.75
N ARG A 208 15.98 -6.93 -7.98
CA ARG A 208 17.40 -6.65 -8.29
C ARG A 208 17.79 -7.22 -9.65
N VAL A 209 17.44 -8.48 -9.91
CA VAL A 209 17.68 -9.12 -11.22
C VAL A 209 16.98 -8.35 -12.35
N ALA A 210 15.71 -7.97 -12.18
CA ALA A 210 14.98 -7.17 -13.15
C ALA A 210 15.62 -5.81 -13.40
N ARG A 211 16.13 -5.13 -12.37
CA ARG A 211 16.85 -3.87 -12.50
C ARG A 211 18.16 -4.01 -13.26
N GLU A 212 18.89 -5.08 -13.06
CA GLU A 212 20.14 -5.38 -13.77
C GLU A 212 19.92 -5.59 -15.29
N THR A 213 18.72 -6.01 -15.72
CA THR A 213 18.35 -6.10 -17.14
C THR A 213 17.86 -4.77 -17.75
N GLY A 214 17.77 -3.72 -16.94
CA GLY A 214 17.31 -2.40 -17.36
C GLY A 214 15.80 -2.19 -17.24
N ALA A 215 15.03 -3.16 -16.74
CA ALA A 215 13.59 -3.00 -16.52
C ALA A 215 13.32 -1.94 -15.45
N THR A 216 12.25 -1.15 -15.62
CA THR A 216 11.79 -0.21 -14.59
C THR A 216 11.26 -0.98 -13.38
N THR A 217 11.79 -0.68 -12.19
CA THR A 217 11.44 -1.39 -10.96
C THR A 217 10.56 -0.57 -10.03
N VAL A 218 9.51 -1.21 -9.50
CA VAL A 218 8.52 -0.59 -8.61
C VAL A 218 8.38 -1.42 -7.34
N ALA A 219 8.49 -0.79 -6.18
CA ALA A 219 8.17 -1.39 -4.89
C ALA A 219 6.79 -0.96 -4.40
N LEU A 220 5.99 -1.91 -3.90
CA LEU A 220 4.82 -1.67 -3.06
C LEU A 220 5.07 -2.22 -1.67
N THR A 221 5.24 -1.33 -0.68
CA THR A 221 5.63 -1.70 0.69
C THR A 221 5.02 -0.78 1.73
N ASN A 222 4.99 -1.23 3.01
CA ASN A 222 4.57 -0.38 4.13
C ASN A 222 5.73 0.44 4.72
N PHE A 223 6.98 0.12 4.35
CA PHE A 223 8.17 0.70 4.96
C PHE A 223 9.05 1.36 3.89
N PRO A 224 9.03 2.70 3.79
CA PRO A 224 9.77 3.45 2.77
C PRO A 224 11.29 3.39 2.96
N ARG A 225 11.78 2.85 4.07
CA ARG A 225 13.20 2.58 4.33
C ARG A 225 13.39 1.10 4.61
N SER A 226 13.38 0.30 3.56
CA SER A 226 13.50 -1.16 3.62
C SER A 226 14.29 -1.67 2.42
N PRO A 227 14.84 -2.89 2.45
CA PRO A 227 15.69 -3.43 1.38
C PRO A 227 15.07 -3.37 -0.02
N ILE A 228 13.76 -3.56 -0.15
CA ILE A 228 13.08 -3.50 -1.45
C ILE A 228 13.19 -2.12 -2.10
N THR A 229 13.23 -1.04 -1.30
CA THR A 229 13.28 0.33 -1.83
C THR A 229 14.66 0.69 -2.38
N GLU A 230 15.72 -0.02 -1.96
CA GLU A 230 17.07 0.19 -2.46
C GLU A 230 17.28 -0.37 -3.89
N VAL A 231 16.44 -1.33 -4.28
CA VAL A 231 16.48 -1.97 -5.61
C VAL A 231 15.35 -1.52 -6.53
N SER A 232 14.62 -0.45 -6.18
CA SER A 232 13.46 0.06 -6.92
C SER A 232 13.67 1.49 -7.39
N ASP A 233 13.22 1.80 -8.60
CA ASP A 233 13.24 3.13 -9.17
C ASP A 233 12.07 3.98 -8.65
N HIS A 234 10.94 3.33 -8.38
CA HIS A 234 9.75 3.95 -7.80
C HIS A 234 9.25 3.17 -6.59
N VAL A 235 8.74 3.90 -5.60
CA VAL A 235 8.23 3.32 -4.36
C VAL A 235 6.81 3.83 -4.10
N LEU A 236 5.87 2.90 -3.97
CA LEU A 236 4.51 3.17 -3.50
C LEU A 236 4.38 2.64 -2.06
N THR A 237 3.86 3.47 -1.17
CA THR A 237 3.78 3.13 0.25
C THR A 237 2.35 2.94 0.71
N THR A 238 2.16 1.98 1.62
CA THR A 238 0.92 1.74 2.35
C THR A 238 1.08 2.12 3.82
N ALA A 239 -0.03 2.33 4.51
CA ALA A 239 -0.08 2.63 5.94
C ALA A 239 -1.00 1.64 6.65
N ALA A 240 -0.57 0.40 6.79
CA ALA A 240 -1.32 -0.62 7.49
C ALA A 240 -0.65 -1.01 8.80
N ARG A 241 -1.47 -1.28 9.83
CA ARG A 241 -1.02 -1.83 11.10
C ARG A 241 -1.46 -3.28 11.21
N GLU A 242 -0.48 -4.18 11.31
CA GLU A 242 -0.72 -5.58 11.69
C GLU A 242 -0.67 -5.71 13.21
N THR A 243 -1.54 -6.52 13.79
CA THR A 243 -1.60 -6.81 15.23
C THR A 243 -1.50 -8.30 15.48
N THR A 244 -1.36 -8.73 16.74
CA THR A 244 -1.12 -10.14 17.09
C THR A 244 -2.15 -11.10 16.49
N PHE A 245 -3.45 -10.79 16.56
CA PHE A 245 -4.51 -11.61 15.98
C PHE A 245 -4.80 -11.29 14.50
N ARG A 246 -4.19 -10.24 13.97
CA ARG A 246 -4.25 -9.82 12.57
C ARG A 246 -2.87 -9.86 11.91
N SER A 247 -1.99 -10.69 12.42
CA SER A 247 -0.70 -10.98 11.80
C SER A 247 -0.91 -11.83 10.54
N GLY A 248 -0.07 -11.65 9.53
CA GLY A 248 -0.14 -12.43 8.30
C GLY A 248 -0.95 -11.77 7.19
N ALA A 249 -0.82 -10.46 7.04
CA ALA A 249 -1.31 -9.69 5.91
C ALA A 249 -2.84 -9.59 5.80
N MET A 250 -3.50 -9.26 6.89
CA MET A 250 -4.93 -8.95 6.87
C MET A 250 -5.17 -7.48 6.47
N ALA A 251 -4.81 -6.53 7.33
CA ALA A 251 -4.96 -5.10 7.03
C ALA A 251 -3.99 -4.63 5.93
N SER A 252 -2.76 -5.13 5.93
CA SER A 252 -1.76 -4.79 4.92
C SER A 252 -2.20 -5.19 3.52
N ARG A 253 -2.88 -6.33 3.35
CA ARG A 253 -3.43 -6.74 2.05
C ARG A 253 -4.50 -5.78 1.56
N ILE A 254 -5.42 -5.32 2.43
CA ILE A 254 -6.47 -4.37 2.06
C ILE A 254 -5.85 -3.03 1.63
N ALA A 255 -4.86 -2.55 2.39
CA ALA A 255 -4.10 -1.34 2.03
C ALA A 255 -3.38 -1.48 0.68
N GLN A 256 -2.72 -2.61 0.43
CA GLN A 256 -2.05 -2.90 -0.85
C GLN A 256 -3.05 -2.95 -2.00
N LEU A 257 -4.20 -3.62 -1.84
CA LEU A 257 -5.26 -3.68 -2.85
C LEU A 257 -5.79 -2.28 -3.18
N THR A 258 -5.91 -1.38 -2.21
CA THR A 258 -6.30 0.02 -2.46
C THR A 258 -5.31 0.72 -3.40
N VAL A 259 -4.01 0.57 -3.20
CA VAL A 259 -2.98 1.14 -4.09
C VAL A 259 -3.04 0.49 -5.47
N ILE A 260 -3.25 -0.83 -5.55
CA ILE A 260 -3.43 -1.55 -6.81
C ILE A 260 -4.66 -1.04 -7.58
N ASP A 261 -5.76 -0.74 -6.89
CA ASP A 261 -6.95 -0.17 -7.52
C ASP A 261 -6.67 1.22 -8.08
N CYS A 262 -5.97 2.07 -7.33
CA CYS A 262 -5.57 3.40 -7.81
C CYS A 262 -4.65 3.29 -9.04
N LEU A 263 -3.66 2.41 -9.01
CA LEU A 263 -2.75 2.14 -10.14
C LEU A 263 -3.55 1.67 -11.36
N PHE A 264 -4.40 0.66 -11.20
CA PHE A 264 -5.22 0.11 -12.28
C PHE A 264 -6.11 1.18 -12.92
N ILE A 265 -6.81 1.99 -12.11
CA ILE A 265 -7.68 3.06 -12.63
C ILE A 265 -6.84 4.11 -13.39
N GLY A 266 -5.68 4.51 -12.83
CA GLY A 266 -4.78 5.45 -13.51
C GLY A 266 -4.30 4.92 -14.87
N VAL A 267 -3.90 3.66 -14.95
CA VAL A 267 -3.48 3.00 -16.21
C VAL A 267 -4.65 2.91 -17.20
N ALA A 268 -5.85 2.53 -16.73
CA ALA A 268 -7.04 2.48 -17.58
C ALA A 268 -7.43 3.86 -18.13
N GLN A 269 -7.26 4.92 -17.35
CA GLN A 269 -7.48 6.31 -17.78
C GLN A 269 -6.44 6.79 -18.81
N HIS A 270 -5.22 6.26 -18.77
CA HIS A 270 -4.18 6.58 -19.75
C HIS A 270 -4.51 6.06 -21.17
N HIS A 271 -5.24 4.96 -21.26
CA HIS A 271 -5.63 4.31 -22.52
C HIS A 271 -7.13 4.07 -22.62
N VAL A 272 -7.96 5.10 -22.43
CA VAL A 272 -9.43 5.00 -22.26
C VAL A 272 -10.12 4.16 -23.33
N ASP A 273 -9.81 4.39 -24.62
CA ASP A 273 -10.52 3.73 -25.71
C ASP A 273 -10.17 2.23 -25.82
N THR A 274 -8.87 1.92 -25.72
CA THR A 274 -8.39 0.52 -25.73
C THR A 274 -8.84 -0.24 -24.48
N ALA A 275 -8.74 0.38 -23.31
CA ALA A 275 -9.18 -0.20 -22.05
C ALA A 275 -10.69 -0.50 -22.06
N LYS A 276 -11.52 0.42 -22.58
CA LYS A 276 -12.97 0.21 -22.70
C LYS A 276 -13.30 -0.96 -23.61
N THR A 277 -12.69 -1.02 -24.79
CA THR A 277 -12.88 -2.12 -25.73
C THR A 277 -12.47 -3.47 -25.12
N ALA A 278 -11.32 -3.52 -24.44
CA ALA A 278 -10.85 -4.73 -23.79
C ALA A 278 -11.74 -5.15 -22.62
N LEU A 279 -12.23 -4.20 -21.81
CA LEU A 279 -13.17 -4.48 -20.73
C LEU A 279 -14.51 -5.04 -21.24
N GLU A 280 -15.04 -4.51 -22.34
CA GLU A 280 -16.24 -5.02 -22.96
C GLU A 280 -16.03 -6.46 -23.47
N ALA A 281 -14.94 -6.71 -24.20
CA ALA A 281 -14.61 -8.05 -24.72
C ALA A 281 -14.40 -9.07 -23.59
N THR A 282 -13.67 -8.71 -22.55
CA THR A 282 -13.43 -9.60 -21.40
C THR A 282 -14.70 -9.84 -20.57
N TYR A 283 -15.59 -8.87 -20.47
CA TYR A 283 -16.90 -9.04 -19.85
C TYR A 283 -17.79 -9.99 -20.66
N GLU A 284 -17.85 -9.83 -21.98
CA GLU A 284 -18.62 -10.71 -22.87
C GLU A 284 -18.13 -12.16 -22.80
N ALA A 285 -16.81 -12.37 -22.77
CA ALA A 285 -16.21 -13.70 -22.69
C ALA A 285 -16.66 -14.52 -21.47
N VAL A 286 -16.96 -13.87 -20.34
CA VAL A 286 -17.41 -14.54 -19.09
C VAL A 286 -18.91 -14.44 -18.82
N SER A 287 -19.64 -13.65 -19.60
CA SER A 287 -21.07 -13.39 -19.37
C SER A 287 -21.94 -14.64 -19.47
N GLY A 288 -21.57 -15.57 -20.38
CA GLY A 288 -22.27 -16.85 -20.58
C GLY A 288 -22.15 -17.84 -19.41
N HIS A 289 -21.21 -17.61 -18.47
CA HIS A 289 -21.02 -18.47 -17.28
C HIS A 289 -21.91 -18.05 -16.09
N ARG A 290 -22.78 -17.05 -16.26
CA ARG A 290 -23.73 -16.63 -15.19
C ARG A 290 -25.02 -17.45 -15.31
N LEU A 291 -25.32 -18.26 -14.29
CA LEU A 291 -26.61 -18.98 -14.21
C LEU A 291 -27.76 -17.97 -14.16
N GLY A 292 -28.72 -18.08 -15.10
CA GLY A 292 -29.89 -17.21 -15.16
C GLY A 292 -29.73 -15.91 -15.96
N ALA A 293 -28.58 -15.63 -16.57
CA ALA A 293 -28.47 -14.57 -17.57
C ALA A 293 -29.22 -15.02 -18.85
N ARG A 294 -30.40 -14.47 -19.11
CA ARG A 294 -31.02 -14.60 -20.43
C ARG A 294 -30.05 -13.97 -21.45
N PRO A 295 -29.72 -14.66 -22.58
CA PRO A 295 -28.96 -14.03 -23.64
C PRO A 295 -29.79 -12.83 -24.12
N ASP A 296 -29.17 -11.64 -24.02
CA ASP A 296 -29.77 -10.40 -24.52
C ASP A 296 -30.05 -10.61 -26.01
N GLY A 297 -31.31 -10.44 -26.39
CA GLY A 297 -31.86 -10.88 -27.67
C GLY A 297 -31.38 -10.06 -28.87
N ARG A 298 -30.08 -10.14 -29.22
CA ARG A 298 -29.61 -9.74 -30.54
C ARG A 298 -30.04 -10.82 -31.54
N ARG A 299 -31.19 -10.59 -32.18
CA ARG A 299 -31.69 -11.33 -33.33
C ARG A 299 -30.56 -11.44 -34.38
N ARG A 300 -30.08 -12.64 -34.66
CA ARG A 300 -29.37 -12.93 -35.93
C ARG A 300 -30.25 -12.47 -37.10
N PRO A 301 -29.71 -11.76 -38.10
CA PRO A 301 -30.45 -11.48 -39.31
C PRO A 301 -30.90 -12.81 -39.93
N ARG A 302 -32.18 -12.94 -40.25
CA ARG A 302 -32.67 -14.05 -41.06
C ARG A 302 -32.03 -13.96 -42.43
N GLU A 303 -31.20 -14.93 -42.79
CA GLU A 303 -30.83 -15.16 -44.17
C GLU A 303 -32.12 -15.47 -44.96
N THR A 304 -32.52 -14.56 -45.82
CA THR A 304 -33.54 -14.77 -46.82
C THR A 304 -32.92 -15.53 -47.98
N THR A 305 -33.17 -16.83 -47.99
CA THR A 305 -32.93 -17.69 -49.17
C THR A 305 -33.83 -17.20 -50.28
N LYS A 306 -33.24 -16.87 -51.43
CA LYS A 306 -33.84 -16.87 -52.77
C LYS A 306 -33.17 -17.94 -53.58
#